data_c9eaa41322bec529931262ee8165bb09
#
_entry.id   c9eaa41322bec529931262ee8165bb09
#
_cell.length_a   1.000
_cell.length_b   1.000
_cell.length_c   1.000
_cell.angle_alpha   90.00
_cell.angle_beta   90.00
_cell.angle_gamma   90.00
#
_symmetry.space_group_name_H-M   'P 1'
#
loop_
_entity.id
_entity.type
_entity.pdbx_description
1 polymer ?
#
loop_
_entity_poly.entity_id
_entity_poly.type
_entity_poly.pdbx_seq_one_letter_code
_entity_poly.pdbx_strand_id
1 'polypeptide(L)'
;MTRLVHAGIIILHMTKRVFFATLAAVTLAAGASAQSKLQLKVHTGRGVNGYDVNSTMISGEKDMLVIDPQFSLSEAHRLAAEILESQKNLTTIYITHPHPDHLFGLAVLKQTFPSAKIVALPATVNGAKTGWPARQKFWFPTYGNNIPGPDPVLPEELSSPVLTLEGQQFQITGGVQGDGPGNSFVYIPSLKAVVAGDTVFDRVYFGVPKDKAREDWMKTLDQISALKPEILIPGHEGPGAKHDLSAIAFMKKYIADWDANVKASKTPAEMRAKVVKQYPGLGMEFTLNDRVAAFFPAANKGK
;
A
#
# COMPACT_ATOMS: atom_id res chain seq x y z
N MET A 1 114.79 15.03 12.57
CA MET A 1 114.40 13.88 13.37
C MET A 1 113.03 13.42 12.90
N THR A 2 113.03 12.25 12.41
CA THR A 2 112.00 11.55 11.62
C THR A 2 110.91 10.96 12.48
N ARG A 3 109.66 11.03 12.08
CA ARG A 3 108.72 9.97 12.38
C ARG A 3 107.62 9.90 11.29
N LEU A 4 107.54 8.75 10.64
CA LEU A 4 106.54 8.29 9.76
C LEU A 4 105.16 8.11 10.50
N VAL A 5 104.08 8.45 9.86
CA VAL A 5 102.75 8.02 10.30
C VAL A 5 102.13 7.23 9.16
N HIS A 6 101.79 5.99 9.49
CA HIS A 6 101.06 5.05 8.60
C HIS A 6 99.60 5.44 8.42
N ALA A 7 99.22 5.47 7.20
CA ALA A 7 97.76 5.60 6.81
C ALA A 7 97.07 4.23 6.83
N GLY A 8 96.15 4.03 7.75
CA GLY A 8 95.32 2.82 7.79
C GLY A 8 94.04 3.04 6.96
N ILE A 9 93.84 2.22 5.96
CA ILE A 9 92.62 2.18 5.14
C ILE A 9 91.56 1.38 5.91
N ILE A 10 90.52 2.05 6.32
CA ILE A 10 89.29 1.40 6.86
C ILE A 10 88.34 1.11 5.72
N ILE A 11 88.14 -0.16 5.38
CA ILE A 11 87.10 -0.64 4.42
C ILE A 11 85.84 -0.74 5.20
N LEU A 12 84.92 0.18 4.84
CA LEU A 12 83.55 0.18 5.38
C LEU A 12 82.65 -0.78 4.59
N HIS A 13 82.29 -1.92 5.16
CA HIS A 13 81.36 -2.86 4.62
C HIS A 13 79.93 -2.31 4.80
N MET A 14 79.30 -1.81 3.70
CA MET A 14 77.89 -1.47 3.68
C MET A 14 77.05 -2.74 3.44
N THR A 15 76.48 -3.27 4.50
CA THR A 15 75.43 -4.30 4.42
C THR A 15 74.12 -3.68 4.01
N LYS A 16 73.68 -3.97 2.75
CA LYS A 16 72.33 -3.60 2.25
C LYS A 16 71.30 -4.45 2.98
N ARG A 17 70.57 -3.81 3.92
CA ARG A 17 69.34 -4.39 4.48
C ARG A 17 68.20 -4.17 3.47
N VAL A 18 67.74 -5.26 2.83
CA VAL A 18 66.53 -5.29 2.00
C VAL A 18 65.34 -5.39 2.95
N PHE A 19 64.58 -4.32 3.09
CA PHE A 19 63.29 -4.34 3.77
C PHE A 19 62.26 -4.96 2.80
N PHE A 20 61.82 -6.19 3.05
CA PHE A 20 60.61 -6.76 2.46
C PHE A 20 59.42 -6.12 3.16
N ALA A 21 58.74 -5.17 2.49
CA ALA A 21 57.44 -4.69 2.89
C ALA A 21 56.41 -5.74 2.43
N THR A 22 55.93 -6.57 3.35
CA THR A 22 54.77 -7.43 3.13
C THR A 22 53.53 -6.57 3.11
N LEU A 23 53.01 -6.29 1.90
CA LEU A 23 51.72 -5.64 1.69
C LEU A 23 50.62 -6.68 1.99
N ALA A 24 50.05 -6.63 3.21
CA ALA A 24 48.87 -7.42 3.56
C ALA A 24 47.69 -6.83 2.81
N ALA A 25 47.29 -7.45 1.70
CA ALA A 25 46.05 -7.15 1.03
C ALA A 25 44.88 -7.62 1.92
N VAL A 26 44.28 -6.68 2.66
CA VAL A 26 42.99 -6.88 3.34
C VAL A 26 41.93 -6.93 2.23
N THR A 27 41.60 -8.12 1.78
CA THR A 27 40.38 -8.34 0.95
C THR A 27 39.17 -8.12 1.87
N LEU A 28 38.56 -6.92 1.81
CA LEU A 28 37.19 -6.75 2.27
C LEU A 28 36.31 -7.63 1.36
N ALA A 29 35.99 -8.82 1.81
CA ALA A 29 34.88 -9.57 1.28
C ALA A 29 33.62 -8.78 1.64
N ALA A 30 33.17 -7.91 0.74
CA ALA A 30 31.79 -7.39 0.77
C ALA A 30 30.90 -8.62 0.59
N GLY A 31 30.48 -9.20 1.71
CA GLY A 31 29.44 -10.23 1.70
C GLY A 31 28.22 -9.60 1.05
N ALA A 32 27.96 -9.92 -0.21
CA ALA A 32 26.66 -9.69 -0.80
C ALA A 32 25.67 -10.51 0.04
N SER A 33 25.04 -9.87 1.03
CA SER A 33 23.90 -10.43 1.73
C SER A 33 22.89 -10.73 0.63
N ALA A 34 22.61 -12.02 0.40
CA ALA A 34 21.54 -12.40 -0.51
C ALA A 34 20.28 -11.71 0.01
N GLN A 35 19.79 -10.75 -0.77
CA GLN A 35 18.60 -9.98 -0.41
C GLN A 35 17.44 -10.97 -0.20
N SER A 36 16.80 -10.94 0.97
CA SER A 36 15.71 -11.86 1.29
C SER A 36 14.62 -11.76 0.22
N LYS A 37 14.14 -12.91 -0.24
CA LYS A 37 13.10 -12.93 -1.26
C LYS A 37 11.77 -12.56 -0.60
N LEU A 38 11.24 -11.38 -0.94
CA LEU A 38 9.92 -10.95 -0.47
C LEU A 38 8.81 -11.84 -1.04
N GLN A 39 7.77 -12.03 -0.25
CA GLN A 39 6.55 -12.71 -0.64
C GLN A 39 5.35 -11.78 -0.42
N LEU A 40 4.37 -11.86 -1.32
CA LEU A 40 3.10 -11.16 -1.21
C LEU A 40 1.99 -12.16 -0.95
N LYS A 41 1.13 -11.84 0.01
CA LYS A 41 -0.14 -12.53 0.25
C LYS A 41 -1.23 -11.49 0.43
N VAL A 42 -2.38 -11.69 -0.21
CA VAL A 42 -3.53 -10.80 -0.10
C VAL A 42 -4.60 -11.50 0.73
N HIS A 43 -5.12 -10.79 1.72
CA HIS A 43 -6.34 -11.14 2.43
C HIS A 43 -7.45 -10.22 1.92
N THR A 44 -8.51 -10.77 1.35
CA THR A 44 -9.66 -10.00 0.87
C THR A 44 -10.84 -10.22 1.79
N GLY A 45 -11.28 -9.17 2.48
CA GLY A 45 -12.52 -9.18 3.26
C GLY A 45 -13.73 -9.19 2.32
N ARG A 46 -14.57 -10.22 2.39
CA ARG A 46 -15.65 -10.41 1.42
C ARG A 46 -17.01 -9.89 1.89
N GLY A 47 -17.80 -9.42 0.91
CA GLY A 47 -19.18 -9.02 1.10
C GLY A 47 -19.36 -7.80 2.01
N VAL A 48 -20.54 -7.66 2.59
CA VAL A 48 -20.93 -6.47 3.38
C VAL A 48 -20.04 -6.23 4.61
N ASN A 49 -19.48 -7.27 5.21
CA ASN A 49 -18.60 -7.12 6.37
C ASN A 49 -17.17 -6.75 6.00
N GLY A 50 -16.72 -7.11 4.81
CA GLY A 50 -15.35 -6.89 4.37
C GLY A 50 -15.21 -5.85 3.27
N TYR A 51 -16.30 -5.43 2.62
CA TYR A 51 -16.29 -4.47 1.52
C TYR A 51 -15.41 -4.88 0.32
N ASP A 52 -15.13 -6.18 0.19
CA ASP A 52 -14.19 -6.72 -0.81
C ASP A 52 -12.82 -6.00 -0.80
N VAL A 53 -12.43 -5.46 0.40
CA VAL A 53 -11.18 -4.73 0.60
C VAL A 53 -9.99 -5.68 0.74
N ASN A 54 -8.86 -5.29 0.18
CA ASN A 54 -7.62 -6.01 0.25
C ASN A 54 -6.70 -5.49 1.36
N SER A 55 -6.22 -6.40 2.19
CA SER A 55 -5.02 -6.21 3.01
C SER A 55 -3.85 -6.93 2.37
N THR A 56 -2.75 -6.24 2.12
CA THR A 56 -1.56 -6.85 1.53
C THR A 56 -0.51 -7.13 2.60
N MET A 57 -0.20 -8.40 2.81
CA MET A 57 0.90 -8.88 3.65
C MET A 57 2.16 -9.01 2.79
N ILE A 58 3.22 -8.31 3.17
CA ILE A 58 4.54 -8.38 2.52
C ILE A 58 5.50 -8.97 3.54
N SER A 59 6.01 -10.16 3.29
CA SER A 59 6.92 -10.85 4.21
C SER A 59 8.30 -11.06 3.62
N GLY A 60 9.31 -10.82 4.44
CA GLY A 60 10.68 -11.21 4.20
C GLY A 60 11.02 -12.55 4.86
N GLU A 61 12.26 -12.72 5.28
CA GLU A 61 12.71 -13.94 5.95
C GLU A 61 12.13 -14.05 7.37
N LYS A 62 12.10 -12.94 8.14
CA LYS A 62 11.69 -12.91 9.55
C LYS A 62 10.53 -11.96 9.81
N ASP A 63 10.49 -10.84 9.09
CA ASP A 63 9.59 -9.73 9.35
C ASP A 63 8.49 -9.61 8.30
N MET A 64 7.42 -8.92 8.68
CA MET A 64 6.27 -8.65 7.83
C MET A 64 5.85 -7.19 7.95
N LEU A 65 5.37 -6.65 6.83
CA LEU A 65 4.67 -5.38 6.72
C LEU A 65 3.26 -5.65 6.17
N VAL A 66 2.25 -4.98 6.72
CA VAL A 66 0.87 -5.03 6.23
C VAL A 66 0.44 -3.68 5.69
N ILE A 67 -0.24 -3.68 4.55
CA ILE A 67 -0.88 -2.49 3.98
C ILE A 67 -2.39 -2.68 4.11
N ASP A 68 -3.03 -1.72 4.75
CA ASP A 68 -4.47 -1.60 5.03
C ASP A 68 -5.06 -2.76 5.86
N PRO A 69 -5.58 -2.47 7.08
CA PRO A 69 -5.92 -3.50 8.08
C PRO A 69 -7.37 -4.00 8.06
N GLN A 70 -8.13 -3.83 6.99
CA GLN A 70 -9.54 -4.22 6.87
C GLN A 70 -10.56 -3.23 7.48
N PHE A 71 -11.85 -3.44 7.09
CA PHE A 71 -13.00 -2.67 7.53
C PHE A 71 -13.53 -3.10 8.90
N SER A 72 -14.02 -4.34 8.99
CA SER A 72 -14.65 -4.80 10.20
C SER A 72 -13.69 -5.48 11.15
N LEU A 73 -14.04 -5.47 12.45
CA LEU A 73 -13.24 -6.16 13.46
C LEU A 73 -13.17 -7.65 13.17
N SER A 74 -14.25 -8.26 12.67
CA SER A 74 -14.26 -9.68 12.32
C SER A 74 -13.28 -10.03 11.18
N GLU A 75 -13.17 -9.18 10.14
CA GLU A 75 -12.17 -9.40 9.08
C GLU A 75 -10.76 -9.10 9.58
N ALA A 76 -10.58 -8.08 10.41
CA ALA A 76 -9.28 -7.79 11.02
C ALA A 76 -8.79 -8.94 11.93
N HIS A 77 -9.69 -9.66 12.62
CA HIS A 77 -9.33 -10.87 13.38
C HIS A 77 -8.90 -12.03 12.45
N ARG A 78 -9.54 -12.18 11.28
CA ARG A 78 -9.10 -13.17 10.27
C ARG A 78 -7.72 -12.83 9.74
N LEU A 79 -7.50 -11.57 9.38
CA LEU A 79 -6.18 -11.08 8.97
C LEU A 79 -5.12 -11.31 10.07
N ALA A 80 -5.47 -11.01 11.35
CA ALA A 80 -4.56 -11.24 12.47
C ALA A 80 -4.21 -12.73 12.62
N ALA A 81 -5.16 -13.64 12.42
CA ALA A 81 -4.91 -15.07 12.44
C ALA A 81 -3.93 -15.48 11.33
N GLU A 82 -4.11 -14.99 10.10
CA GLU A 82 -3.18 -15.25 8.98
C GLU A 82 -1.76 -14.72 9.23
N ILE A 83 -1.65 -13.56 9.90
CA ILE A 83 -0.35 -13.01 10.30
C ILE A 83 0.32 -13.92 11.34
N LEU A 84 -0.41 -14.37 12.36
CA LEU A 84 0.10 -15.29 13.39
C LEU A 84 0.54 -16.62 12.78
N GLU A 85 -0.26 -17.20 11.88
CA GLU A 85 0.05 -18.45 11.17
C GLU A 85 1.31 -18.35 10.31
N SER A 86 1.64 -17.17 9.80
CA SER A 86 2.86 -16.93 9.02
C SER A 86 4.14 -17.08 9.84
N GLN A 87 4.06 -17.02 11.17
CA GLN A 87 5.19 -17.02 12.11
C GLN A 87 6.20 -15.87 11.83
N LYS A 88 5.77 -14.79 11.17
CA LYS A 88 6.58 -13.58 10.93
C LYS A 88 6.30 -12.52 11.98
N ASN A 89 7.30 -11.66 12.23
CA ASN A 89 7.13 -10.52 13.10
C ASN A 89 6.46 -9.39 12.33
N LEU A 90 5.23 -9.03 12.67
CA LEU A 90 4.62 -7.82 12.10
C LEU A 90 5.33 -6.59 12.67
N THR A 91 6.11 -5.90 11.83
CA THR A 91 6.89 -4.73 12.23
C THR A 91 6.21 -3.42 11.88
N THR A 92 5.44 -3.38 10.80
CA THR A 92 4.85 -2.16 10.28
C THR A 92 3.46 -2.42 9.68
N ILE A 93 2.53 -1.50 9.97
CA ILE A 93 1.23 -1.42 9.31
C ILE A 93 1.18 -0.05 8.62
N TYR A 94 0.98 -0.04 7.32
CA TYR A 94 0.85 1.18 6.52
C TYR A 94 -0.60 1.38 6.08
N ILE A 95 -1.09 2.62 6.17
CA ILE A 95 -2.44 3.02 5.74
C ILE A 95 -2.34 3.86 4.48
N THR A 96 -2.95 3.39 3.39
CA THR A 96 -2.90 4.07 2.09
C THR A 96 -3.69 5.37 2.07
N HIS A 97 -4.85 5.39 2.72
CA HIS A 97 -5.74 6.55 2.80
C HIS A 97 -6.73 6.39 3.98
N PRO A 98 -7.44 7.45 4.40
CA PRO A 98 -8.14 7.44 5.68
C PRO A 98 -9.58 6.88 5.64
N HIS A 99 -9.98 6.09 4.63
CA HIS A 99 -11.32 5.49 4.61
C HIS A 99 -11.47 4.38 5.66
N PRO A 100 -12.67 4.16 6.22
CA PRO A 100 -12.92 3.21 7.28
C PRO A 100 -12.50 1.78 6.97
N ASP A 101 -12.72 1.35 5.75
CA ASP A 101 -12.42 0.00 5.26
C ASP A 101 -10.91 -0.28 5.08
N HIS A 102 -10.09 0.76 5.15
CA HIS A 102 -8.63 0.68 5.17
C HIS A 102 -8.02 1.07 6.55
N LEU A 103 -8.87 1.35 7.55
CA LEU A 103 -8.42 1.93 8.83
C LEU A 103 -8.97 1.21 10.06
N PHE A 104 -10.24 0.81 10.06
CA PHE A 104 -10.93 0.36 11.28
C PHE A 104 -10.33 -0.89 11.92
N GLY A 105 -9.76 -1.79 11.11
CA GLY A 105 -9.09 -2.99 11.60
C GLY A 105 -7.83 -2.73 12.45
N LEU A 106 -7.32 -1.49 12.48
CA LEU A 106 -6.22 -1.10 13.36
C LEU A 106 -6.49 -1.42 14.83
N ALA A 107 -7.75 -1.35 15.28
CA ALA A 107 -8.11 -1.67 16.65
C ALA A 107 -7.72 -3.09 17.04
N VAL A 108 -7.93 -4.07 16.16
CA VAL A 108 -7.55 -5.48 16.36
C VAL A 108 -6.04 -5.66 16.21
N LEU A 109 -5.45 -5.13 15.12
CA LEU A 109 -4.03 -5.36 14.86
C LEU A 109 -3.13 -4.72 15.91
N LYS A 110 -3.50 -3.54 16.44
CA LYS A 110 -2.73 -2.90 17.54
C LYS A 110 -2.79 -3.70 18.82
N GLN A 111 -3.94 -4.30 19.14
CA GLN A 111 -4.10 -5.16 20.30
C GLN A 111 -3.31 -6.46 20.16
N THR A 112 -3.33 -7.07 18.99
CA THR A 112 -2.68 -8.37 18.73
C THR A 112 -1.16 -8.22 18.56
N PHE A 113 -0.72 -7.12 17.92
CA PHE A 113 0.69 -6.83 17.60
C PHE A 113 1.11 -5.47 18.16
N PRO A 114 1.22 -5.30 19.48
CA PRO A 114 1.42 -3.99 20.13
C PRO A 114 2.74 -3.31 19.76
N SER A 115 3.76 -4.07 19.35
CA SER A 115 5.07 -3.57 18.90
C SER A 115 5.08 -3.10 17.45
N ALA A 116 4.07 -3.44 16.64
CA ALA A 116 4.00 -2.98 15.26
C ALA A 116 3.83 -1.45 15.19
N LYS A 117 4.63 -0.80 14.36
CA LYS A 117 4.48 0.62 14.05
C LYS A 117 3.31 0.80 13.08
N ILE A 118 2.41 1.70 13.40
CA ILE A 118 1.29 2.07 12.53
C ILE A 118 1.63 3.42 11.93
N VAL A 119 1.75 3.48 10.61
CA VAL A 119 2.25 4.69 9.91
C VAL A 119 1.42 5.02 8.68
N ALA A 120 1.37 6.30 8.34
CA ALA A 120 0.75 6.80 7.12
C ALA A 120 1.39 8.13 6.70
N LEU A 121 1.07 8.59 5.49
CA LEU A 121 1.43 9.94 5.07
C LEU A 121 0.64 10.99 5.87
N PRO A 122 1.18 12.22 6.07
CA PRO A 122 0.56 13.26 6.90
C PRO A 122 -0.90 13.56 6.55
N ALA A 123 -1.26 13.58 5.25
CA ALA A 123 -2.63 13.80 4.81
C ALA A 123 -3.59 12.70 5.30
N THR A 124 -3.14 11.45 5.27
CA THR A 124 -3.89 10.28 5.75
C THR A 124 -4.06 10.34 7.28
N VAL A 125 -3.00 10.67 8.03
CA VAL A 125 -3.08 10.85 9.49
C VAL A 125 -4.09 11.92 9.87
N ASN A 126 -4.00 13.11 9.23
CA ASN A 126 -4.96 14.18 9.46
C ASN A 126 -6.38 13.77 9.10
N GLY A 127 -6.59 13.13 7.94
CA GLY A 127 -7.90 12.65 7.49
C GLY A 127 -8.48 11.56 8.40
N ALA A 128 -7.65 10.67 8.93
CA ALA A 128 -8.05 9.68 9.92
C ALA A 128 -8.54 10.34 11.21
N LYS A 129 -7.75 11.25 11.76
CA LYS A 129 -8.06 11.97 13.00
C LYS A 129 -9.32 12.81 12.89
N THR A 130 -9.41 13.67 11.89
CA THR A 130 -10.53 14.63 11.74
C THR A 130 -11.82 13.96 11.30
N GLY A 131 -11.74 12.91 10.49
CA GLY A 131 -12.90 12.18 9.96
C GLY A 131 -13.48 11.13 10.91
N TRP A 132 -12.76 10.71 11.96
CA TRP A 132 -13.16 9.58 12.81
C TRP A 132 -14.57 9.72 13.41
N PRO A 133 -14.92 10.82 14.10
CA PRO A 133 -16.22 10.91 14.75
C PRO A 133 -17.41 10.76 13.77
N ALA A 134 -17.28 11.38 12.60
CA ALA A 134 -18.32 11.31 11.58
C ALA A 134 -18.44 9.91 10.98
N ARG A 135 -17.30 9.25 10.69
CA ARG A 135 -17.26 7.89 10.15
C ARG A 135 -17.81 6.87 11.14
N GLN A 136 -17.37 6.93 12.40
CA GLN A 136 -17.86 6.04 13.44
C GLN A 136 -19.37 6.19 13.61
N LYS A 137 -19.87 7.42 13.71
CA LYS A 137 -21.31 7.71 13.81
C LYS A 137 -22.10 7.21 12.60
N PHE A 138 -21.53 7.31 11.39
CA PHE A 138 -22.20 6.86 10.17
C PHE A 138 -22.32 5.34 10.10
N TRP A 139 -21.25 4.61 10.46
CA TRP A 139 -21.21 3.17 10.28
C TRP A 139 -21.77 2.38 11.45
N PHE A 140 -21.74 2.94 12.67
CA PHE A 140 -22.17 2.25 13.88
C PHE A 140 -23.61 1.71 13.84
N PRO A 141 -24.62 2.43 13.31
CA PRO A 141 -25.99 1.90 13.21
C PRO A 141 -26.12 0.61 12.42
N THR A 142 -25.24 0.40 11.43
CA THR A 142 -25.26 -0.80 10.56
C THR A 142 -24.41 -1.93 11.14
N TYR A 143 -23.24 -1.62 11.70
CA TYR A 143 -22.22 -2.63 12.07
C TYR A 143 -22.10 -2.84 13.57
N GLY A 144 -22.63 -1.94 14.42
CA GLY A 144 -22.58 -2.06 15.88
C GLY A 144 -21.17 -2.33 16.39
N ASN A 145 -21.03 -3.36 17.20
CA ASN A 145 -19.75 -3.76 17.78
C ASN A 145 -18.78 -4.45 16.80
N ASN A 146 -19.15 -4.60 15.53
CA ASN A 146 -18.24 -5.11 14.50
C ASN A 146 -17.36 -4.03 13.85
N ILE A 147 -17.44 -2.79 14.35
CA ILE A 147 -16.51 -1.70 14.05
C ILE A 147 -15.93 -1.12 15.35
N PRO A 148 -14.78 -0.41 15.29
CA PRO A 148 -14.18 0.14 16.50
C PRO A 148 -15.07 1.22 17.15
N GLY A 149 -14.88 1.39 18.48
CA GLY A 149 -15.55 2.41 19.28
C GLY A 149 -15.13 3.84 18.96
N PRO A 150 -15.56 4.81 19.79
CA PRO A 150 -15.30 6.23 19.56
C PRO A 150 -13.82 6.62 19.65
N ASP A 151 -13.01 5.84 20.36
CA ASP A 151 -11.59 6.12 20.56
C ASP A 151 -10.76 5.45 19.48
N PRO A 152 -10.17 6.20 18.52
CA PRO A 152 -9.45 5.63 17.40
C PRO A 152 -8.05 5.15 17.75
N VAL A 153 -7.62 4.06 17.10
CA VAL A 153 -6.20 3.80 16.89
C VAL A 153 -5.79 4.57 15.64
N LEU A 154 -4.87 5.52 15.78
CA LEU A 154 -4.44 6.38 14.69
C LEU A 154 -3.00 6.04 14.24
N PRO A 155 -2.68 6.18 12.95
CA PRO A 155 -1.31 6.06 12.48
C PRO A 155 -0.46 7.27 12.89
N GLU A 156 0.86 7.04 13.01
CA GLU A 156 1.88 8.08 13.13
C GLU A 156 2.29 8.58 11.74
N GLU A 157 2.77 9.83 11.69
CA GLU A 157 3.22 10.41 10.43
C GLU A 157 4.57 9.83 9.98
N LEU A 158 4.63 9.38 8.73
CA LEU A 158 5.89 9.04 8.09
C LEU A 158 6.71 10.30 7.79
N SER A 159 7.97 10.30 8.21
CA SER A 159 8.93 11.38 7.92
C SER A 159 9.40 11.41 6.46
N SER A 160 9.28 10.31 5.75
CA SER A 160 9.63 10.20 4.32
C SER A 160 8.69 9.21 3.62
N PRO A 161 8.45 9.36 2.30
CA PRO A 161 7.55 8.47 1.55
C PRO A 161 8.23 7.14 1.19
N VAL A 162 8.86 6.49 2.17
CA VAL A 162 9.57 5.22 1.99
C VAL A 162 9.26 4.30 3.17
N LEU A 163 8.86 3.07 2.87
CA LEU A 163 8.81 1.98 3.83
C LEU A 163 10.03 1.08 3.65
N THR A 164 10.42 0.38 4.71
CA THR A 164 11.54 -0.55 4.65
C THR A 164 11.18 -1.87 5.33
N LEU A 165 11.52 -2.98 4.68
CA LEU A 165 11.41 -4.33 5.24
C LEU A 165 12.69 -5.09 4.92
N GLU A 166 13.42 -5.53 5.95
CA GLU A 166 14.68 -6.28 5.83
C GLU A 166 15.68 -5.66 4.82
N GLY A 167 15.85 -4.31 4.90
CA GLY A 167 16.75 -3.56 4.03
C GLY A 167 16.21 -3.26 2.63
N GLN A 168 15.05 -3.78 2.24
CA GLN A 168 14.40 -3.45 0.98
C GLN A 168 13.49 -2.24 1.13
N GLN A 169 13.60 -1.29 0.21
CA GLN A 169 12.82 -0.05 0.23
C GLN A 169 11.60 -0.15 -0.69
N PHE A 170 10.46 0.34 -0.21
CA PHE A 170 9.22 0.48 -0.95
C PHE A 170 8.89 1.96 -1.08
N GLN A 171 8.62 2.38 -2.30
CA GLN A 171 8.38 3.79 -2.62
C GLN A 171 6.89 4.10 -2.50
N ILE A 172 6.53 5.14 -1.76
CA ILE A 172 5.16 5.60 -1.64
C ILE A 172 4.96 6.81 -2.56
N THR A 173 3.96 6.75 -3.41
CA THR A 173 3.45 7.92 -4.13
C THR A 173 2.15 8.35 -3.47
N GLY A 174 2.14 9.55 -2.89
CA GLY A 174 0.99 10.08 -2.16
C GLY A 174 0.45 11.37 -2.75
N GLY A 175 -0.67 11.84 -2.20
CA GLY A 175 -1.35 13.05 -2.68
C GLY A 175 -2.02 12.87 -4.03
N VAL A 176 -2.25 11.62 -4.44
CA VAL A 176 -2.90 11.29 -5.71
C VAL A 176 -4.42 11.19 -5.55
N GLN A 177 -5.12 11.25 -6.66
CA GLN A 177 -6.56 11.01 -6.71
C GLN A 177 -6.81 9.50 -6.85
N GLY A 178 -7.62 8.96 -5.96
CA GLY A 178 -8.27 7.66 -6.06
C GLY A 178 -9.79 7.86 -6.03
N ASP A 179 -10.50 7.06 -5.25
CA ASP A 179 -11.92 7.25 -4.95
C ASP A 179 -12.20 8.57 -4.22
N GLY A 180 -11.17 9.13 -3.55
CA GLY A 180 -11.09 10.45 -2.97
C GLY A 180 -9.72 11.10 -3.19
N PRO A 181 -9.54 12.37 -2.79
CA PRO A 181 -8.23 13.02 -2.81
C PRO A 181 -7.33 12.51 -1.69
N GLY A 182 -6.01 12.63 -1.87
CA GLY A 182 -5.02 12.32 -0.84
C GLY A 182 -4.75 10.83 -0.66
N ASN A 183 -5.14 10.01 -1.62
CA ASN A 183 -4.76 8.59 -1.68
C ASN A 183 -3.26 8.42 -1.89
N SER A 184 -2.78 7.22 -1.64
CA SER A 184 -1.40 6.80 -1.94
C SER A 184 -1.35 5.36 -2.45
N PHE A 185 -0.31 5.05 -3.19
CA PHE A 185 0.04 3.68 -3.56
C PHE A 185 1.51 3.38 -3.24
N VAL A 186 1.83 2.11 -3.09
CA VAL A 186 3.17 1.64 -2.72
C VAL A 186 3.75 0.83 -3.87
N TYR A 187 4.93 1.24 -4.37
CA TYR A 187 5.70 0.47 -5.34
C TYR A 187 6.83 -0.30 -4.67
N ILE A 188 6.93 -1.59 -4.97
CA ILE A 188 7.93 -2.53 -4.46
C ILE A 188 8.85 -2.93 -5.61
N PRO A 189 10.00 -2.24 -5.80
CA PRO A 189 10.84 -2.44 -6.99
C PRO A 189 11.35 -3.86 -7.18
N SER A 190 11.75 -4.54 -6.08
CA SER A 190 12.29 -5.91 -6.13
C SER A 190 11.29 -6.96 -6.61
N LEU A 191 9.99 -6.68 -6.51
CA LEU A 191 8.91 -7.53 -6.99
C LEU A 191 8.22 -6.99 -8.24
N LYS A 192 8.59 -5.79 -8.70
CA LYS A 192 7.83 -5.02 -9.69
C LYS A 192 6.34 -5.00 -9.36
N ALA A 193 6.02 -4.81 -8.09
CA ALA A 193 4.66 -4.85 -7.58
C ALA A 193 4.18 -3.46 -7.16
N VAL A 194 2.90 -3.18 -7.40
CA VAL A 194 2.19 -2.01 -6.86
C VAL A 194 1.06 -2.49 -5.97
N VAL A 195 1.00 -1.98 -4.73
CA VAL A 195 -0.17 -2.07 -3.85
C VAL A 195 -0.88 -0.73 -3.93
N ALA A 196 -2.05 -0.73 -4.53
CA ALA A 196 -2.64 0.48 -5.07
C ALA A 196 -3.60 1.20 -4.10
N GLY A 197 -4.09 0.55 -3.03
CA GLY A 197 -5.21 1.10 -2.27
C GLY A 197 -6.35 1.50 -3.23
N ASP A 198 -7.13 2.49 -2.86
CA ASP A 198 -8.30 2.92 -3.64
C ASP A 198 -7.97 3.80 -4.84
N THR A 199 -6.71 3.77 -5.28
CA THR A 199 -6.39 4.27 -6.62
C THR A 199 -6.75 3.25 -7.71
N VAL A 200 -6.86 1.94 -7.37
CA VAL A 200 -7.25 0.88 -8.30
C VAL A 200 -8.30 -0.04 -7.67
N PHE A 201 -9.34 -0.31 -8.43
CA PHE A 201 -10.40 -1.28 -8.17
C PHE A 201 -10.41 -2.34 -9.26
N ASP A 202 -10.67 -3.60 -8.91
CA ASP A 202 -10.82 -4.67 -9.90
C ASP A 202 -12.07 -5.50 -9.65
N ARG A 203 -12.91 -5.67 -10.67
CA ARG A 203 -14.11 -6.52 -10.67
C ARG A 203 -15.10 -6.25 -9.52
N VAL A 204 -15.20 -4.98 -9.11
CA VAL A 204 -16.19 -4.48 -8.16
C VAL A 204 -16.94 -3.28 -8.75
N TYR A 205 -18.15 -3.02 -8.25
CA TYR A 205 -18.83 -1.76 -8.52
C TYR A 205 -18.21 -0.67 -7.67
N PHE A 206 -17.63 0.35 -8.28
CA PHE A 206 -17.00 1.48 -7.57
C PHE A 206 -17.64 2.82 -7.94
N GLY A 207 -17.46 3.84 -7.11
CA GLY A 207 -17.93 5.19 -7.36
C GLY A 207 -17.06 5.89 -8.39
N VAL A 208 -17.70 6.49 -9.39
CA VAL A 208 -16.99 7.29 -10.39
C VAL A 208 -17.12 8.77 -10.02
N PRO A 209 -16.03 9.49 -9.74
CA PRO A 209 -16.11 10.92 -9.44
C PRO A 209 -16.45 11.73 -10.69
N LYS A 210 -16.83 13.00 -10.49
CA LYS A 210 -17.15 13.93 -11.58
C LYS A 210 -15.96 14.85 -11.88
N ASP A 211 -15.97 15.43 -13.07
CA ASP A 211 -15.13 16.55 -13.48
C ASP A 211 -13.62 16.34 -13.21
N LYS A 212 -12.99 17.31 -12.61
CA LYS A 212 -11.56 17.35 -12.35
C LYS A 212 -11.04 16.14 -11.54
N ALA A 213 -11.81 15.67 -10.57
CA ALA A 213 -11.41 14.51 -9.77
C ALA A 213 -11.29 13.23 -10.64
N ARG A 214 -12.17 13.06 -11.63
CA ARG A 214 -12.07 11.97 -12.60
C ARG A 214 -10.83 12.08 -13.47
N GLU A 215 -10.56 13.27 -14.01
CA GLU A 215 -9.36 13.50 -14.82
C GLU A 215 -8.08 13.20 -14.03
N ASP A 216 -8.04 13.64 -12.78
CA ASP A 216 -6.89 13.42 -11.92
C ASP A 216 -6.74 11.93 -11.53
N TRP A 217 -7.86 11.20 -11.35
CA TRP A 217 -7.78 9.76 -11.16
C TRP A 217 -7.25 9.04 -12.39
N MET A 218 -7.67 9.43 -13.59
CA MET A 218 -7.11 8.88 -14.84
C MET A 218 -5.60 9.08 -14.91
N LYS A 219 -5.07 10.24 -14.50
CA LYS A 219 -3.62 10.49 -14.41
C LYS A 219 -2.94 9.58 -13.40
N THR A 220 -3.57 9.31 -12.24
CA THR A 220 -3.05 8.34 -11.26
C THR A 220 -2.93 6.94 -11.87
N LEU A 221 -3.96 6.48 -12.62
CA LEU A 221 -3.91 5.21 -13.33
C LEU A 221 -2.79 5.16 -14.37
N ASP A 222 -2.53 6.27 -15.07
CA ASP A 222 -1.42 6.38 -16.02
C ASP A 222 -0.06 6.36 -15.32
N GLN A 223 0.09 7.01 -14.16
CA GLN A 223 1.30 6.95 -13.34
C GLN A 223 1.62 5.51 -12.90
N ILE A 224 0.61 4.77 -12.41
CA ILE A 224 0.78 3.37 -12.03
C ILE A 224 1.17 2.52 -13.25
N SER A 225 0.50 2.72 -14.39
CA SER A 225 0.80 1.99 -15.63
C SER A 225 2.23 2.25 -16.12
N ALA A 226 2.75 3.47 -15.93
CA ALA A 226 4.11 3.85 -16.33
C ALA A 226 5.21 3.12 -15.53
N LEU A 227 4.91 2.65 -14.30
CA LEU A 227 5.80 1.80 -13.51
C LEU A 227 5.93 0.39 -14.08
N LYS A 228 5.05 -0.01 -15.02
CA LYS A 228 5.00 -1.34 -15.65
C LYS A 228 5.07 -2.48 -14.62
N PRO A 229 4.20 -2.47 -13.62
CA PRO A 229 4.21 -3.51 -12.60
C PRO A 229 3.86 -4.87 -13.22
N GLU A 230 4.52 -5.92 -12.74
CA GLU A 230 4.16 -7.32 -13.04
C GLU A 230 3.04 -7.80 -12.11
N ILE A 231 2.94 -7.19 -10.90
CA ILE A 231 1.89 -7.45 -9.93
C ILE A 231 1.23 -6.11 -9.57
N LEU A 232 -0.10 -6.05 -9.67
CA LEU A 232 -0.89 -4.88 -9.28
C LEU A 232 -2.03 -5.33 -8.35
N ILE A 233 -1.91 -5.01 -7.07
CA ILE A 233 -2.92 -5.35 -6.06
C ILE A 233 -3.84 -4.13 -5.88
N PRO A 234 -5.13 -4.24 -6.22
CA PRO A 234 -6.11 -3.16 -6.04
C PRO A 234 -6.49 -2.99 -4.57
N GLY A 235 -7.12 -1.86 -4.20
CA GLY A 235 -7.69 -1.67 -2.87
C GLY A 235 -8.90 -2.58 -2.63
N HIS A 236 -9.69 -2.79 -3.67
CA HIS A 236 -10.86 -3.68 -3.65
C HIS A 236 -10.86 -4.62 -4.86
N GLU A 237 -11.26 -5.86 -4.62
CA GLU A 237 -11.32 -6.84 -5.69
C GLU A 237 -12.53 -7.77 -5.59
N GLY A 238 -13.18 -7.99 -6.72
CA GLY A 238 -14.22 -8.99 -6.88
C GLY A 238 -13.70 -10.35 -7.34
N PRO A 239 -14.59 -11.34 -7.48
CA PRO A 239 -14.21 -12.68 -7.96
C PRO A 239 -13.54 -12.63 -9.33
N GLY A 240 -12.39 -13.32 -9.44
CA GLY A 240 -11.62 -13.44 -10.69
C GLY A 240 -10.67 -12.28 -10.98
N ALA A 241 -10.36 -11.43 -10.01
CA ALA A 241 -9.26 -10.47 -10.09
C ALA A 241 -7.93 -11.19 -10.35
N LYS A 242 -7.03 -10.58 -11.14
CA LYS A 242 -5.80 -11.22 -11.60
C LYS A 242 -4.52 -10.63 -11.01
N HIS A 243 -4.62 -9.55 -10.26
CA HIS A 243 -3.49 -8.79 -9.74
C HIS A 243 -2.48 -8.35 -10.81
N ASP A 244 -2.97 -7.90 -11.96
CA ASP A 244 -2.18 -7.38 -13.08
C ASP A 244 -2.77 -6.08 -13.65
N LEU A 245 -2.15 -5.54 -14.70
CA LEU A 245 -2.59 -4.29 -15.33
C LEU A 245 -3.98 -4.36 -15.97
N SER A 246 -4.62 -5.55 -16.06
CA SER A 246 -6.01 -5.67 -16.54
C SER A 246 -7.00 -4.94 -15.64
N ALA A 247 -6.68 -4.75 -14.35
CA ALA A 247 -7.47 -3.94 -13.42
C ALA A 247 -7.59 -2.47 -13.89
N ILE A 248 -6.50 -1.88 -14.37
CA ILE A 248 -6.52 -0.50 -14.91
C ILE A 248 -7.34 -0.45 -16.21
N ALA A 249 -7.19 -1.42 -17.09
CA ALA A 249 -7.99 -1.49 -18.30
C ALA A 249 -9.49 -1.63 -17.99
N PHE A 250 -9.84 -2.46 -17.00
CA PHE A 250 -11.21 -2.59 -16.48
C PHE A 250 -11.74 -1.26 -15.96
N MET A 251 -10.98 -0.55 -15.10
CA MET A 251 -11.40 0.73 -14.56
C MET A 251 -11.65 1.79 -15.63
N LYS A 252 -10.70 1.95 -16.57
CA LYS A 252 -10.85 2.92 -17.67
C LYS A 252 -12.10 2.65 -18.50
N LYS A 253 -12.35 1.38 -18.81
CA LYS A 253 -13.57 0.99 -19.54
C LYS A 253 -14.82 1.25 -18.70
N TYR A 254 -14.83 0.86 -17.42
CA TYR A 254 -15.96 1.06 -16.52
C TYR A 254 -16.32 2.55 -16.37
N ILE A 255 -15.33 3.43 -16.23
CA ILE A 255 -15.51 4.88 -16.14
C ILE A 255 -16.12 5.44 -17.43
N ALA A 256 -15.63 5.01 -18.59
CA ALA A 256 -16.18 5.44 -19.88
C ALA A 256 -17.64 4.98 -20.08
N ASP A 257 -17.93 3.73 -19.74
CA ASP A 257 -19.28 3.15 -19.82
C ASP A 257 -20.23 3.77 -18.80
N TRP A 258 -19.74 4.14 -17.62
CA TRP A 258 -20.50 4.87 -16.61
C TRP A 258 -21.06 6.17 -17.16
N ASP A 259 -20.24 6.98 -17.85
CA ASP A 259 -20.67 8.22 -18.48
C ASP A 259 -21.73 8.00 -19.56
N ALA A 260 -21.55 6.96 -20.37
CA ALA A 260 -22.54 6.59 -21.38
C ALA A 260 -23.87 6.18 -20.73
N ASN A 261 -23.81 5.41 -19.63
CA ASN A 261 -24.99 4.99 -18.88
C ASN A 261 -25.71 6.16 -18.18
N VAL A 262 -24.96 7.12 -17.60
CA VAL A 262 -25.56 8.35 -17.04
C VAL A 262 -26.33 9.11 -18.11
N LYS A 263 -25.73 9.36 -19.28
CA LYS A 263 -26.35 10.09 -20.41
C LYS A 263 -27.58 9.37 -20.96
N ALA A 264 -27.58 8.04 -20.96
CA ALA A 264 -28.64 7.20 -21.52
C ALA A 264 -29.74 6.86 -20.52
N SER A 265 -29.68 7.35 -19.25
CA SER A 265 -30.65 7.00 -18.21
C SER A 265 -31.37 8.24 -17.67
N LYS A 266 -32.66 8.10 -17.39
CA LYS A 266 -33.51 9.16 -16.81
C LYS A 266 -33.62 9.02 -15.28
N THR A 267 -33.39 7.82 -14.76
CA THR A 267 -33.54 7.50 -13.33
C THR A 267 -32.36 6.67 -12.81
N PRO A 268 -32.09 6.69 -11.48
CA PRO A 268 -31.13 5.80 -10.87
C PRO A 268 -31.38 4.32 -11.16
N ALA A 269 -32.67 3.91 -11.16
CA ALA A 269 -33.04 2.52 -11.41
C ALA A 269 -32.70 2.07 -12.84
N GLU A 270 -32.96 2.92 -13.85
CA GLU A 270 -32.57 2.63 -15.24
C GLU A 270 -31.06 2.53 -15.38
N MET A 271 -30.30 3.45 -14.76
CA MET A 271 -28.86 3.41 -14.81
C MET A 271 -28.32 2.14 -14.14
N ARG A 272 -28.81 1.81 -12.95
CA ARG A 272 -28.43 0.58 -12.24
C ARG A 272 -28.63 -0.66 -13.10
N ALA A 273 -29.82 -0.79 -13.71
CA ALA A 273 -30.16 -1.93 -14.57
C ALA A 273 -29.17 -2.07 -15.75
N LYS A 274 -28.77 -0.95 -16.38
CA LYS A 274 -27.79 -0.95 -17.47
C LYS A 274 -26.41 -1.36 -16.98
N VAL A 275 -25.94 -0.79 -15.85
CA VAL A 275 -24.62 -1.11 -15.28
C VAL A 275 -24.54 -2.59 -14.91
N VAL A 276 -25.55 -3.15 -14.21
CA VAL A 276 -25.58 -4.56 -13.83
C VAL A 276 -25.63 -5.48 -15.06
N LYS A 277 -26.41 -5.12 -16.09
CA LYS A 277 -26.46 -5.88 -17.35
C LYS A 277 -25.12 -5.90 -18.07
N GLN A 278 -24.38 -4.79 -18.05
CA GLN A 278 -23.09 -4.63 -18.74
C GLN A 278 -21.96 -5.28 -17.97
N TYR A 279 -22.04 -5.28 -16.66
CA TYR A 279 -21.04 -5.78 -15.72
C TYR A 279 -21.65 -6.77 -14.70
N PRO A 280 -22.11 -7.95 -15.12
CA PRO A 280 -22.75 -8.89 -14.21
C PRO A 280 -21.74 -9.53 -13.27
N GLY A 281 -22.14 -9.76 -12.00
CA GLY A 281 -21.36 -10.54 -11.03
C GLY A 281 -20.12 -9.86 -10.47
N LEU A 282 -20.04 -8.53 -10.53
CA LEU A 282 -19.01 -7.78 -9.82
C LEU A 282 -19.26 -7.79 -8.30
N GLY A 283 -18.19 -7.65 -7.52
CA GLY A 283 -18.27 -7.42 -6.07
C GLY A 283 -18.89 -6.07 -5.72
N MET A 284 -19.19 -5.86 -4.44
CA MET A 284 -19.72 -4.60 -3.89
C MET A 284 -21.06 -4.14 -4.48
N GLU A 285 -21.89 -5.03 -5.02
CA GLU A 285 -23.18 -4.66 -5.63
C GLU A 285 -24.10 -3.93 -4.63
N PHE A 286 -23.98 -4.22 -3.34
CA PHE A 286 -24.75 -3.57 -2.27
C PHE A 286 -24.50 -2.05 -2.19
N THR A 287 -23.39 -1.54 -2.73
CA THR A 287 -23.07 -0.10 -2.77
C THR A 287 -23.61 0.61 -4.01
N LEU A 288 -24.03 -0.13 -5.05
CA LEU A 288 -24.31 0.43 -6.36
C LEU A 288 -25.50 1.40 -6.37
N ASN A 289 -26.50 1.19 -5.53
CA ASN A 289 -27.67 2.08 -5.45
C ASN A 289 -27.27 3.51 -5.08
N ASP A 290 -26.44 3.66 -4.05
CA ASP A 290 -25.99 4.98 -3.59
C ASP A 290 -25.06 5.64 -4.61
N ARG A 291 -24.21 4.83 -5.26
CA ARG A 291 -23.28 5.31 -6.29
C ARG A 291 -24.00 5.85 -7.52
N VAL A 292 -25.04 5.17 -8.01
CA VAL A 292 -25.84 5.67 -9.14
C VAL A 292 -26.72 6.86 -8.75
N ALA A 293 -27.32 6.85 -7.54
CA ALA A 293 -28.17 7.92 -7.06
C ALA A 293 -27.45 9.27 -7.03
N ALA A 294 -26.14 9.30 -6.75
CA ALA A 294 -25.32 10.50 -6.71
C ALA A 294 -25.28 11.28 -8.05
N PHE A 295 -25.66 10.64 -9.15
CA PHE A 295 -25.65 11.25 -10.50
C PHE A 295 -27.01 11.82 -10.93
N PHE A 296 -28.06 11.64 -10.13
CA PHE A 296 -29.40 12.13 -10.44
C PHE A 296 -29.82 13.15 -9.38
N PRO A 297 -30.60 14.19 -9.78
CA PRO A 297 -31.13 15.14 -8.80
C PRO A 297 -31.99 14.37 -7.78
N ALA A 298 -31.89 14.76 -6.51
CA ALA A 298 -32.75 14.22 -5.48
C ALA A 298 -34.19 14.37 -5.93
N ALA A 299 -34.96 13.27 -5.95
CA ALA A 299 -36.37 13.36 -6.19
C ALA A 299 -36.95 14.35 -5.17
N ASN A 300 -37.57 15.43 -5.64
CA ASN A 300 -38.28 16.36 -4.78
C ASN A 300 -39.24 15.51 -3.94
N LYS A 301 -38.91 15.26 -2.68
CA LYS A 301 -39.87 14.77 -1.72
C LYS A 301 -40.86 15.92 -1.59
N GLY A 302 -41.95 15.81 -2.30
CA GLY A 302 -43.05 16.79 -2.25
C GLY A 302 -43.33 17.14 -0.80
N LYS A 303 -43.45 18.45 -0.59
CA LYS A 303 -43.86 19.03 0.68
C LYS A 303 -45.23 18.50 1.08
#